data_e6eebafc78ae5e2824db2484aa532d75
#
_entry.id   e6eebafc78ae5e2824db2484aa532d75
#
_cell.length_a   1.000
_cell.length_b   1.000
_cell.length_c   1.000
_cell.angle_alpha   90.00
_cell.angle_beta   90.00
_cell.angle_gamma   90.00
#
_symmetry.space_group_name_H-M   'P 1'
#
loop_
_entity.id
_entity.type
_entity.pdbx_description
1 polymer ?
#
loop_
_entity_poly.entity_id
_entity_poly.type
_entity_poly.pdbx_seq_one_letter_code
_entity_poly.pdbx_strand_id
1 'polypeptide(L)'
;EYSKMVSAVFHNRLASGMTLGSNVAWDKEKADDNNYIYDSMAGPYGYGSWDAIPAELREAYDTYTHTGLPAGPVSNPGLLSIEAALWPEENCDYLYFQTDTLGNYHFAKTNAEHEAITADLESQGIRP
;
A
#
# COMPACT_ATOMS: atom_id res chain seq x y z
N GLU A 1 -4.12 -15.40 -6.23
CA GLU A 1 -3.86 -15.36 -7.67
C GLU A 1 -3.09 -14.11 -8.09
N TYR A 2 -3.39 -12.94 -7.51
CA TYR A 2 -2.73 -11.67 -7.86
C TYR A 2 -1.52 -11.29 -7.00
N SER A 3 -1.20 -12.07 -5.96
CA SER A 3 -0.17 -11.70 -4.97
C SER A 3 1.19 -11.40 -5.58
N LYS A 4 1.65 -12.21 -6.54
CA LYS A 4 2.92 -12.00 -7.23
C LYS A 4 2.93 -10.76 -8.13
N MET A 5 1.81 -10.44 -8.77
CA MET A 5 1.69 -9.23 -9.59
C MET A 5 1.67 -7.97 -8.71
N VAL A 6 0.94 -7.99 -7.60
CA VAL A 6 0.96 -6.90 -6.61
C VAL A 6 2.37 -6.70 -6.07
N SER A 7 3.05 -7.77 -5.70
CA SER A 7 4.45 -7.73 -5.27
C SER A 7 5.37 -7.12 -6.34
N ALA A 8 5.18 -7.50 -7.61
CA ALA A 8 5.95 -6.96 -8.73
C ALA A 8 5.78 -5.45 -8.87
N VAL A 9 4.58 -4.90 -8.66
CA VAL A 9 4.34 -3.45 -8.66
C VAL A 9 5.19 -2.75 -7.61
N PHE A 10 5.22 -3.26 -6.38
CA PHE A 10 6.06 -2.69 -5.31
C PHE A 10 7.54 -2.80 -5.63
N HIS A 11 8.02 -3.94 -6.12
CA HIS A 11 9.41 -4.10 -6.56
C HIS A 11 9.78 -3.14 -7.69
N ASN A 12 8.90 -2.96 -8.67
CA ASN A 12 9.12 -2.05 -9.79
C ASN A 12 9.20 -0.58 -9.31
N ARG A 13 8.34 -0.19 -8.38
CA ARG A 13 8.39 1.15 -7.78
C ARG A 13 9.67 1.38 -7.01
N LEU A 14 10.09 0.45 -6.18
CA LEU A 14 11.36 0.52 -5.45
C LEU A 14 12.54 0.67 -6.42
N ALA A 15 12.59 -0.13 -7.48
CA ALA A 15 13.64 -0.09 -8.49
C ALA A 15 13.65 1.23 -9.28
N SER A 16 12.49 1.85 -9.47
CA SER A 16 12.33 3.12 -10.20
C SER A 16 12.53 4.36 -9.32
N GLY A 17 12.76 4.21 -8.02
CA GLY A 17 12.84 5.33 -7.09
C GLY A 17 11.50 6.04 -6.85
N MET A 18 10.39 5.39 -7.13
CA MET A 18 9.04 5.89 -6.83
C MET A 18 8.69 5.69 -5.37
N THR A 19 7.80 6.55 -4.84
CA THR A 19 7.16 6.28 -3.55
C THR A 19 6.24 5.07 -3.67
N LEU A 20 6.10 4.27 -2.60
CA LEU A 20 5.21 3.11 -2.64
C LEU A 20 3.74 3.50 -2.67
N GLY A 21 3.37 4.61 -2.04
CA GLY A 21 2.02 5.18 -2.10
C GLY A 21 0.94 4.23 -1.60
N SER A 22 1.16 3.56 -0.48
CA SER A 22 0.22 2.59 0.08
C SER A 22 -0.29 3.03 1.45
N ASN A 23 -1.60 3.09 1.62
CA ASN A 23 -2.27 3.42 2.88
C ASN A 23 -2.13 2.32 3.95
N VAL A 24 -1.61 1.16 3.61
CA VAL A 24 -1.53 0.01 4.53
C VAL A 24 -0.67 0.31 5.75
N ALA A 25 0.39 1.08 5.57
CA ALA A 25 1.27 1.47 6.67
C ALA A 25 0.67 2.61 7.49
N TRP A 26 0.20 3.65 6.82
CA TRP A 26 -0.38 4.82 7.44
C TRP A 26 -1.32 5.54 6.47
N ASP A 27 -2.57 5.71 6.88
CA ASP A 27 -3.57 6.52 6.20
C ASP A 27 -3.93 7.73 7.08
N LYS A 28 -3.48 8.89 6.68
CA LYS A 28 -3.72 10.14 7.42
C LYS A 28 -5.18 10.62 7.38
N GLU A 29 -5.97 10.12 6.41
CA GLU A 29 -7.40 10.45 6.32
C GLU A 29 -8.24 9.58 7.24
N LYS A 30 -7.69 8.42 7.65
CA LYS A 30 -8.33 7.44 8.53
C LYS A 30 -7.49 7.20 9.79
N ALA A 31 -6.98 8.27 10.35
CA ALA A 31 -6.06 8.21 11.49
C ALA A 31 -6.57 7.42 12.70
N ASP A 32 -7.89 7.32 12.84
CA ASP A 32 -8.54 6.63 13.97
C ASP A 32 -9.04 5.22 13.61
N ASP A 33 -8.94 4.79 12.34
CA ASP A 33 -9.51 3.54 11.85
C ASP A 33 -8.47 2.60 11.25
N ASN A 34 -8.26 1.43 11.88
CA ASN A 34 -7.51 0.29 11.34
C ASN A 34 -6.14 0.64 10.71
N ASN A 35 -5.46 1.60 11.30
CA ASN A 35 -4.14 2.01 10.87
C ASN A 35 -3.11 1.18 11.64
N TYR A 36 -2.27 0.43 10.94
CA TYR A 36 -1.30 -0.45 11.57
C TYR A 36 -0.42 0.26 12.59
N ILE A 37 0.01 1.49 12.29
CA ILE A 37 0.85 2.26 13.20
C ILE A 37 0.06 2.62 14.47
N TYR A 38 -1.19 3.06 14.31
CA TYR A 38 -2.02 3.39 15.46
C TYR A 38 -2.24 2.16 16.35
N ASP A 39 -2.66 1.05 15.77
CA ASP A 39 -2.94 -0.18 16.51
C ASP A 39 -1.69 -0.77 17.16
N SER A 40 -0.55 -0.68 16.47
CA SER A 40 0.71 -1.24 16.96
C SER A 40 1.42 -0.33 17.98
N MET A 41 1.24 0.99 17.86
CA MET A 41 1.94 1.97 18.70
C MET A 41 1.09 2.49 19.85
N ALA A 42 -0.20 2.75 19.63
CA ALA A 42 -1.07 3.34 20.64
C ALA A 42 -1.22 2.43 21.87
N GLY A 43 -1.46 1.14 21.64
CA GLY A 43 -1.58 0.15 22.72
C GLY A 43 -0.24 -0.24 23.32
N PRO A 44 0.65 -0.91 22.58
CA PRO A 44 1.89 -1.50 23.10
C PRO A 44 2.87 -0.48 23.68
N TYR A 45 2.92 0.73 23.14
CA TYR A 45 3.86 1.77 23.56
C TYR A 45 3.19 2.88 24.40
N GLY A 46 1.90 2.73 24.73
CA GLY A 46 1.21 3.64 25.65
C GLY A 46 0.82 5.00 25.06
N TYR A 47 0.82 5.15 23.74
CA TYR A 47 0.28 6.35 23.11
C TYR A 47 -1.25 6.27 23.13
N GLY A 48 -1.89 7.13 23.89
CA GLY A 48 -3.34 7.09 24.09
C GLY A 48 -4.18 7.60 22.93
N SER A 49 -3.56 8.21 21.92
CA SER A 49 -4.23 8.73 20.73
C SER A 49 -3.25 8.81 19.55
N TRP A 50 -3.79 8.97 18.35
CA TRP A 50 -3.00 9.20 17.15
C TRP A 50 -2.06 10.40 17.24
N ASP A 51 -2.55 11.51 17.75
CA ASP A 51 -1.78 12.75 17.88
C ASP A 51 -0.64 12.65 18.92
N ALA A 52 -0.74 11.70 19.84
CA ALA A 52 0.31 11.43 20.81
C ALA A 52 1.49 10.64 20.21
N ILE A 53 1.31 9.98 19.06
CA ILE A 53 2.41 9.31 18.35
C ILE A 53 3.35 10.38 17.80
N PRO A 54 4.66 10.32 18.07
CA PRO A 54 5.61 11.29 17.53
C PRO A 54 5.53 11.43 16.02
N ALA A 55 5.54 12.67 15.52
CA ALA A 55 5.44 12.96 14.09
C ALA A 55 6.51 12.23 13.27
N GLU A 56 7.73 12.12 13.80
CA GLU A 56 8.84 11.39 13.17
C GLU A 56 8.52 9.91 12.93
N LEU A 57 7.84 9.27 13.87
CA LEU A 57 7.39 7.88 13.70
C LEU A 57 6.30 7.76 12.64
N ARG A 58 5.34 8.67 12.63
CA ARG A 58 4.29 8.69 11.61
C ARG A 58 4.87 8.91 10.22
N GLU A 59 5.79 9.84 10.08
CA GLU A 59 6.48 10.13 8.81
C GLU A 59 7.33 8.95 8.34
N ALA A 60 7.99 8.24 9.24
CA ALA A 60 8.81 7.07 8.90
C ALA A 60 8.02 5.93 8.21
N TYR A 61 6.71 5.89 8.41
CA TYR A 61 5.80 4.93 7.78
C TYR A 61 4.98 5.53 6.64
N ASP A 62 5.10 6.82 6.36
CA ASP A 62 4.38 7.48 5.26
C ASP A 62 5.02 7.16 3.91
N THR A 63 4.44 6.21 3.19
CA THR A 63 4.92 5.78 1.88
C THR A 63 4.54 6.71 0.73
N TYR A 64 3.87 7.82 1.01
CA TYR A 64 3.56 8.87 0.02
C TYR A 64 4.60 9.98 -0.02
N THR A 65 5.29 10.23 1.10
CA THR A 65 6.21 11.37 1.23
C THR A 65 7.66 11.01 1.03
N HIS A 66 8.03 9.74 1.15
CA HIS A 66 9.38 9.29 0.88
C HIS A 66 9.41 8.00 0.04
N THR A 67 10.56 7.80 -0.61
CA THR A 67 10.87 6.59 -1.37
C THR A 67 11.33 5.47 -0.45
N GLY A 68 11.26 4.24 -0.94
CA GLY A 68 11.72 3.07 -0.21
C GLY A 68 10.65 2.44 0.67
N LEU A 69 11.08 1.45 1.43
CA LEU A 69 10.22 0.72 2.36
C LEU A 69 9.87 1.59 3.58
N PRO A 70 8.72 1.35 4.24
CA PRO A 70 8.44 1.94 5.54
C PRO A 70 9.49 1.49 6.57
N ALA A 71 9.58 2.19 7.70
CA ALA A 71 10.61 1.98 8.71
C ALA A 71 10.61 0.58 9.36
N GLY A 72 9.48 -0.13 9.27
CA GLY A 72 9.36 -1.48 9.81
C GLY A 72 8.19 -2.24 9.21
N PRO A 73 7.94 -3.48 9.66
CA PRO A 73 6.82 -4.28 9.19
C PRO A 73 5.49 -3.62 9.50
N VAL A 74 4.51 -3.79 8.60
CA VAL A 74 3.17 -3.20 8.71
C VAL A 74 2.08 -4.26 8.75
N SER A 75 2.44 -5.52 8.76
CA SER A 75 1.49 -6.64 8.79
C SER A 75 2.16 -7.91 9.31
N ASN A 76 1.35 -8.94 9.44
CA ASN A 76 1.82 -10.28 9.81
C ASN A 76 1.42 -11.25 8.69
N PRO A 77 2.22 -11.32 7.60
CA PRO A 77 1.86 -12.05 6.40
C PRO A 77 1.92 -13.56 6.56
N GLY A 78 1.07 -14.26 5.83
CA GLY A 78 1.13 -15.71 5.67
C GLY A 78 2.16 -16.14 4.61
N LEU A 79 2.33 -17.45 4.44
CA LEU A 79 3.33 -18.04 3.55
C LEU A 79 3.21 -17.56 2.10
N LEU A 80 2.00 -17.53 1.53
CA LEU A 80 1.79 -17.10 0.14
C LEU A 80 2.23 -15.65 -0.10
N SER A 81 2.00 -14.76 0.87
CA SER A 81 2.44 -13.36 0.78
C SER A 81 3.96 -13.23 0.91
N ILE A 82 4.58 -14.02 1.78
CA ILE A 82 6.04 -14.05 1.92
C ILE A 82 6.69 -14.57 0.64
N GLU A 83 6.17 -15.65 0.07
CA GLU A 83 6.66 -16.19 -1.20
C GLU A 83 6.52 -15.18 -2.34
N ALA A 84 5.39 -14.47 -2.43
CA ALA A 84 5.18 -13.44 -3.43
C ALA A 84 6.14 -12.25 -3.26
N ALA A 85 6.50 -11.88 -2.03
CA ALA A 85 7.48 -10.83 -1.76
C ALA A 85 8.90 -11.22 -2.20
N LEU A 86 9.26 -12.49 -2.02
CA LEU A 86 10.58 -13.02 -2.39
C LEU A 86 10.70 -13.31 -3.89
N TRP A 87 9.61 -13.78 -4.49
CA TRP A 87 9.54 -14.18 -5.90
C TRP A 87 8.33 -13.51 -6.58
N PRO A 88 8.44 -12.20 -6.88
CA PRO A 88 7.40 -11.46 -7.59
C PRO A 88 7.22 -12.00 -9.01
N GLU A 89 6.11 -11.61 -9.66
CA GLU A 89 5.85 -11.97 -11.05
C GLU A 89 6.98 -11.50 -11.96
N GLU A 90 7.54 -12.42 -12.76
CA GLU A 90 8.59 -12.13 -13.74
C GLU A 90 8.00 -11.43 -14.96
N ASN A 91 8.81 -10.60 -15.61
CA ASN A 91 8.43 -9.85 -16.83
C ASN A 91 7.20 -8.95 -16.64
N CYS A 92 6.96 -8.49 -15.41
CA CYS A 92 5.89 -7.57 -15.06
C CYS A 92 6.46 -6.15 -14.96
N ASP A 93 5.91 -5.22 -15.71
CA ASP A 93 6.33 -3.82 -15.76
C ASP A 93 5.26 -2.83 -15.26
N TYR A 94 4.25 -3.34 -14.58
CA TYR A 94 3.22 -2.53 -13.94
C TYR A 94 3.78 -1.72 -12.76
N LEU A 95 3.30 -0.48 -12.65
CA LEU A 95 3.67 0.46 -11.58
C LEU A 95 2.47 0.87 -10.71
N TYR A 96 1.25 0.51 -11.12
CA TYR A 96 0.00 0.86 -10.46
C TYR A 96 -0.92 -0.33 -10.37
N PHE A 97 -1.69 -0.39 -9.29
CA PHE A 97 -2.82 -1.30 -9.18
C PHE A 97 -3.93 -0.70 -8.32
N GLN A 98 -5.13 -1.17 -8.53
CA GLN A 98 -6.29 -0.92 -7.68
C GLN A 98 -7.23 -2.11 -7.73
N THR A 99 -8.13 -2.19 -6.77
CA THR A 99 -9.17 -3.21 -6.73
C THR A 99 -10.54 -2.60 -7.02
N ASP A 100 -11.48 -3.43 -7.45
CA ASP A 100 -12.89 -3.06 -7.51
C ASP A 100 -13.68 -3.70 -6.36
N THR A 101 -14.95 -3.31 -6.22
CA THR A 101 -15.84 -3.86 -5.19
C THR A 101 -16.22 -5.33 -5.43
N LEU A 102 -15.88 -5.89 -6.58
CA LEU A 102 -16.09 -7.29 -6.94
C LEU A 102 -14.88 -8.15 -6.61
N GLY A 103 -13.78 -7.54 -6.13
CA GLY A 103 -12.55 -8.23 -5.76
C GLY A 103 -11.57 -8.47 -6.92
N ASN A 104 -11.77 -7.83 -8.06
CA ASN A 104 -10.81 -7.91 -9.16
C ASN A 104 -9.69 -6.88 -8.98
N TYR A 105 -8.52 -7.21 -9.50
CA TYR A 105 -7.34 -6.35 -9.52
C TYR A 105 -7.14 -5.78 -10.93
N HIS A 106 -6.86 -4.49 -10.99
CA HIS A 106 -6.61 -3.75 -12.22
C HIS A 106 -5.21 -3.15 -12.17
N PHE A 107 -4.37 -3.49 -13.13
CA PHE A 107 -2.98 -3.07 -13.19
C PHE A 107 -2.74 -2.07 -14.32
N ALA A 108 -1.82 -1.15 -14.12
CA ALA A 108 -1.44 -0.15 -15.11
C ALA A 108 0.07 0.13 -15.10
N LYS A 109 0.61 0.52 -16.24
CA LYS A 109 2.02 0.89 -16.40
C LYS A 109 2.25 2.37 -16.15
N THR A 110 1.27 3.20 -16.43
CA THR A 110 1.34 4.65 -16.31
C THR A 110 0.22 5.20 -15.43
N ASN A 111 0.45 6.39 -14.89
CA ASN A 111 -0.59 7.07 -14.11
C ASN A 111 -1.83 7.39 -14.96
N ALA A 112 -1.65 7.74 -16.24
CA ALA A 112 -2.77 8.00 -17.15
C ALA A 112 -3.66 6.77 -17.35
N GLU A 113 -3.07 5.59 -17.52
CA GLU A 113 -3.81 4.32 -17.59
C GLU A 113 -4.53 4.03 -16.26
N HIS A 114 -3.87 4.26 -15.14
CA HIS A 114 -4.43 4.07 -13.80
C HIS A 114 -5.65 4.98 -13.57
N GLU A 115 -5.56 6.25 -13.93
CA GLU A 115 -6.67 7.20 -13.84
C GLU A 115 -7.82 6.85 -14.77
N ALA A 116 -7.52 6.37 -15.98
CA ALA A 116 -8.54 5.90 -16.91
C ALA A 116 -9.32 4.69 -16.36
N ILE A 117 -8.63 3.75 -15.74
CA ILE A 117 -9.25 2.61 -15.05
C ILE A 117 -10.12 3.11 -13.89
N THR A 118 -9.62 4.06 -13.10
CA THR A 118 -10.37 4.66 -11.99
C THR A 118 -11.68 5.27 -12.47
N ALA A 119 -11.63 6.08 -13.53
CA ALA A 119 -12.82 6.70 -14.11
C ALA A 119 -13.83 5.68 -14.65
N ASP A 120 -13.33 4.59 -15.25
CA ASP A 120 -14.18 3.50 -15.73
C ASP A 120 -14.88 2.77 -14.58
N LEU A 121 -14.16 2.43 -13.51
CA LEU A 121 -14.73 1.79 -12.32
C LEU A 121 -15.75 2.70 -11.61
N GLU A 122 -15.50 4.01 -11.58
CA GLU A 122 -16.46 4.99 -11.08
C GLU A 122 -17.73 5.02 -11.91
N SER A 123 -17.59 5.02 -13.24
CA SER A 123 -18.73 5.03 -14.16
C SER A 123 -19.60 3.78 -14.03
N GLN A 124 -19.01 2.66 -13.68
CA GLN A 124 -19.69 1.40 -13.43
C GLN A 124 -20.24 1.28 -11.99
N GLY A 125 -19.90 2.22 -11.10
CA GLY A 125 -20.33 2.18 -9.70
C GLY A 125 -19.68 1.06 -8.88
N ILE A 126 -18.49 0.56 -9.30
CA ILE A 126 -17.76 -0.52 -8.65
C ILE A 126 -16.40 -0.08 -8.08
N ARG A 127 -16.13 1.20 -8.02
CA ARG A 127 -14.96 1.72 -7.30
C ARG A 127 -15.23 1.63 -5.79
N PRO A 128 -14.25 1.10 -4.99
CA PRO A 128 -14.34 1.09 -3.53
C PRO A 128 -14.40 2.49 -2.91
#